data_682890299fe75d1b72195190db1e98c6
#
_entry.id   682890299fe75d1b72195190db1e98c6
#
_cell.length_a   1.000
_cell.length_b   1.000
_cell.length_c   1.000
_cell.angle_alpha   90.00
_cell.angle_beta   90.00
_cell.angle_gamma   90.00
#
_symmetry.space_group_name_H-M   'P 1'
#
loop_
_entity.id
_entity.type
_entity.pdbx_description
1 polymer ?
#
loop_
_entity_poly.entity_id
_entity_poly.type
_entity_poly.pdbx_seq_one_letter_code
_entity_poly.pdbx_strand_id
1 'polypeptide(L)'
;KQAGVSYREIREAADDLEDFLYEIDGVAEVEDFGYYDREYLVEVNPDALKRNRLGINNVIDTLGGRNIDFPGGTLKIGDSEFVLRTKGQFRNAEEVKKTVILANDMGYATRIGDVAKVTDTFKEPTVLERFNGRKAVVFTVWKKRSADEIKLVDRIRRELKQYKPPHSENVTLQIFSDTSRFTRERISSVITNAITGFILLALILMLLLGPRLSTIVTTSIPIAFMTAFFSM
;
A
#
# COMPACT_ATOMS: atom_id res chain seq x y z
N LYS A 1 -7.90 19.35 25.20
CA LYS A 1 -8.71 18.36 24.44
C LYS A 1 -8.46 18.66 22.97
N GLN A 2 -7.40 18.09 22.37
CA GLN A 2 -7.28 18.06 20.92
C GLN A 2 -8.34 17.09 20.41
N ALA A 3 -9.25 17.57 19.54
CA ALA A 3 -10.21 16.73 18.84
C ALA A 3 -9.40 15.65 18.13
N GLY A 4 -9.64 14.38 18.47
CA GLY A 4 -8.95 13.27 17.82
C GLY A 4 -9.36 13.25 16.36
N VAL A 5 -8.38 13.15 15.46
CA VAL A 5 -8.60 12.94 14.03
C VAL A 5 -9.51 11.73 13.86
N SER A 6 -10.57 11.86 13.09
CA SER A 6 -11.47 10.75 12.78
C SER A 6 -10.68 9.68 12.02
N TYR A 7 -10.98 8.40 12.28
CA TYR A 7 -10.36 7.32 11.51
C TYR A 7 -10.68 7.45 10.01
N ARG A 8 -11.84 7.99 9.64
CA ARG A 8 -12.23 8.28 8.25
C ARG A 8 -11.26 9.25 7.57
N GLU A 9 -10.87 10.33 8.25
CA GLU A 9 -9.90 11.31 7.72
C GLU A 9 -8.51 10.68 7.54
N ILE A 10 -8.09 9.82 8.48
CA ILE A 10 -6.82 9.07 8.36
C ILE A 10 -6.88 8.14 7.15
N ARG A 11 -8.01 7.49 6.92
CA ARG A 11 -8.20 6.57 5.80
C ARG A 11 -8.19 7.28 4.46
N GLU A 12 -8.95 8.39 4.32
CA GLU A 12 -8.97 9.18 3.09
C GLU A 12 -7.55 9.68 2.74
N ALA A 13 -6.81 10.15 3.75
CA ALA A 13 -5.42 10.53 3.56
C ALA A 13 -4.49 9.34 3.25
N ALA A 14 -4.82 8.15 3.73
CA ALA A 14 -4.08 6.93 3.45
C ALA A 14 -4.31 6.45 2.02
N ASP A 15 -5.57 6.47 1.54
CA ASP A 15 -5.92 6.12 0.15
C ASP A 15 -5.17 7.03 -0.84
N ASP A 16 -5.22 8.35 -0.61
CA ASP A 16 -4.50 9.34 -1.44
C ASP A 16 -2.98 9.14 -1.41
N LEU A 17 -2.43 8.76 -0.25
CA LEU A 17 -1.00 8.51 -0.10
C LEU A 17 -0.57 7.21 -0.77
N GLU A 18 -1.38 6.17 -0.69
CA GLU A 18 -1.12 4.90 -1.36
C GLU A 18 -1.04 5.09 -2.87
N ASP A 19 -2.04 5.74 -3.47
CA ASP A 19 -2.07 6.06 -4.89
C ASP A 19 -0.83 6.87 -5.30
N PHE A 20 -0.49 7.90 -4.52
CA PHE A 20 0.71 8.70 -4.76
C PHE A 20 2.00 7.88 -4.70
N LEU A 21 2.12 6.94 -3.74
CA LEU A 21 3.31 6.09 -3.63
C LEU A 21 3.45 5.13 -4.81
N TYR A 22 2.33 4.61 -5.35
CA TYR A 22 2.35 3.77 -6.55
C TYR A 22 2.78 4.51 -7.81
N GLU A 23 2.56 5.82 -7.91
CA GLU A 23 2.99 6.65 -9.04
C GLU A 23 4.52 6.84 -9.07
N ILE A 24 5.22 6.63 -7.94
CA ILE A 24 6.67 6.82 -7.87
C ILE A 24 7.39 5.68 -8.63
N ASP A 25 8.12 6.05 -9.68
CA ASP A 25 8.89 5.07 -10.43
C ASP A 25 9.93 4.36 -9.56
N GLY A 26 9.92 3.03 -9.63
CA GLY A 26 10.76 2.16 -8.82
C GLY A 26 10.02 1.48 -7.66
N VAL A 27 8.80 1.91 -7.32
CA VAL A 27 7.91 1.22 -6.38
C VAL A 27 7.28 0.03 -7.08
N ALA A 28 7.35 -1.15 -6.44
CA ALA A 28 6.72 -2.37 -6.93
C ALA A 28 5.38 -2.60 -6.26
N GLU A 29 5.32 -2.42 -4.95
CA GLU A 29 4.17 -2.73 -4.13
C GLU A 29 4.17 -1.83 -2.89
N VAL A 30 2.99 -1.46 -2.45
CA VAL A 30 2.75 -0.74 -1.21
C VAL A 30 1.84 -1.62 -0.36
N GLU A 31 2.33 -2.05 0.79
CA GLU A 31 1.61 -2.88 1.75
C GLU A 31 1.16 -2.02 2.92
N ASP A 32 -0.13 -2.06 3.22
CA ASP A 32 -0.74 -1.27 4.28
C ASP A 32 -0.98 -2.10 5.55
N PHE A 33 -0.80 -1.45 6.70
CA PHE A 33 -1.10 -2.01 8.02
C PHE A 33 -1.93 -1.02 8.83
N GLY A 34 -2.91 -1.54 9.57
CA GLY A 34 -3.85 -0.71 10.33
C GLY A 34 -4.90 -0.02 9.47
N TYR A 35 -5.04 -0.47 8.24
CA TYR A 35 -6.06 -0.06 7.28
C TYR A 35 -7.26 -1.00 7.39
N TYR A 36 -8.44 -0.48 7.72
CA TYR A 36 -9.63 -1.28 7.94
C TYR A 36 -10.57 -1.19 6.75
N ASP A 37 -11.04 -2.34 6.30
CA ASP A 37 -12.03 -2.41 5.23
C ASP A 37 -13.30 -1.66 5.62
N ARG A 38 -13.85 -0.89 4.67
CA ARG A 38 -15.14 -0.26 4.83
C ARG A 38 -16.21 -1.32 4.71
N GLU A 39 -17.18 -1.31 5.62
CA GLU A 39 -18.31 -2.23 5.61
C GLU A 39 -19.63 -1.52 5.85
N TYR A 40 -20.70 -2.09 5.37
CA TYR A 40 -22.07 -1.69 5.70
C TYR A 40 -22.61 -2.65 6.75
N LEU A 41 -22.62 -2.23 8.01
CA LEU A 41 -23.18 -3.02 9.10
C LEU A 41 -24.71 -2.97 9.02
N VAL A 42 -25.34 -4.14 8.86
CA VAL A 42 -26.78 -4.29 8.77
C VAL A 42 -27.30 -4.93 10.06
N GLU A 43 -27.81 -4.10 10.98
CA GLU A 43 -28.37 -4.52 12.27
C GLU A 43 -29.87 -4.81 12.08
N VAL A 44 -30.22 -6.08 12.00
CA VAL A 44 -31.59 -6.52 11.74
C VAL A 44 -32.45 -6.42 13.00
N ASN A 45 -33.66 -5.86 12.88
CA ASN A 45 -34.66 -5.82 13.95
C ASN A 45 -35.57 -7.06 13.89
N PRO A 46 -35.49 -7.96 14.91
CA PRO A 46 -36.25 -9.20 14.92
C PRO A 46 -37.79 -8.99 14.91
N ASP A 47 -38.27 -7.93 15.57
CA ASP A 47 -39.68 -7.65 15.64
C ASP A 47 -40.22 -7.09 14.29
N ALA A 48 -39.40 -6.33 13.58
CA ALA A 48 -39.71 -5.87 12.25
C ALA A 48 -39.76 -7.04 11.25
N LEU A 49 -38.84 -8.01 11.35
CA LEU A 49 -38.89 -9.24 10.57
C LEU A 49 -40.19 -10.02 10.80
N LYS A 50 -40.56 -10.24 12.08
CA LYS A 50 -41.81 -10.95 12.43
C LYS A 50 -43.06 -10.24 11.87
N ARG A 51 -43.14 -8.91 12.01
CA ARG A 51 -44.26 -8.13 11.47
C ARG A 51 -44.41 -8.28 9.96
N ASN A 52 -43.27 -8.36 9.24
CA ASN A 52 -43.27 -8.52 7.79
C ASN A 52 -43.23 -9.99 7.34
N ARG A 53 -43.33 -10.96 8.26
CA ARG A 53 -43.26 -12.41 8.00
C ARG A 53 -42.00 -12.82 7.24
N LEU A 54 -40.85 -12.22 7.54
CA LEU A 54 -39.56 -12.47 6.94
C LEU A 54 -38.67 -13.23 7.90
N GLY A 55 -37.88 -14.15 7.35
CA GLY A 55 -36.75 -14.79 8.06
C GLY A 55 -35.47 -14.01 7.83
N ILE A 56 -34.50 -14.19 8.72
CA ILE A 56 -33.17 -13.57 8.57
C ILE A 56 -32.47 -14.01 7.28
N ASN A 57 -32.71 -15.25 6.84
CA ASN A 57 -32.15 -15.77 5.60
C ASN A 57 -32.61 -14.97 4.36
N ASN A 58 -33.84 -14.46 4.35
CA ASN A 58 -34.30 -13.58 3.27
C ASN A 58 -33.45 -12.33 3.14
N VAL A 59 -32.99 -11.76 4.27
CA VAL A 59 -32.10 -10.60 4.28
C VAL A 59 -30.71 -10.99 3.78
N ILE A 60 -30.18 -12.10 4.28
CA ILE A 60 -28.83 -12.61 3.91
C ILE A 60 -28.77 -12.92 2.41
N ASP A 61 -29.75 -13.68 1.90
CA ASP A 61 -29.80 -14.10 0.49
C ASP A 61 -29.96 -12.89 -0.43
N THR A 62 -30.79 -11.92 -0.03
CA THR A 62 -31.01 -10.69 -0.81
C THR A 62 -29.74 -9.85 -0.89
N LEU A 63 -29.04 -9.66 0.22
CA LEU A 63 -27.80 -8.88 0.25
C LEU A 63 -26.66 -9.64 -0.46
N GLY A 64 -26.52 -10.94 -0.22
CA GLY A 64 -25.54 -11.79 -0.86
C GLY A 64 -25.71 -11.85 -2.38
N GLY A 65 -26.95 -12.04 -2.85
CA GLY A 65 -27.26 -12.13 -4.27
C GLY A 65 -27.05 -10.82 -5.04
N ARG A 66 -27.03 -9.68 -4.34
CA ARG A 66 -26.87 -8.36 -4.97
C ARG A 66 -25.44 -7.80 -4.85
N ASN A 67 -24.65 -8.31 -3.91
CA ASN A 67 -23.28 -7.86 -3.68
C ASN A 67 -22.25 -8.81 -4.34
N ILE A 68 -22.47 -9.13 -5.61
CA ILE A 68 -21.63 -10.07 -6.36
C ILE A 68 -21.03 -9.37 -7.57
N ASP A 69 -19.73 -9.49 -7.72
CA ASP A 69 -19.02 -9.13 -8.95
C ASP A 69 -19.07 -10.35 -9.91
N PHE A 70 -19.73 -10.19 -11.02
CA PHE A 70 -19.78 -11.22 -12.07
C PHE A 70 -18.79 -10.88 -13.19
N PRO A 71 -17.84 -11.77 -13.52
CA PRO A 71 -17.06 -11.65 -14.74
C PRO A 71 -18.00 -11.92 -15.93
N GLY A 72 -18.30 -10.89 -16.71
CA GLY A 72 -19.19 -10.99 -17.88
C GLY A 72 -18.54 -11.61 -19.12
N GLY A 73 -17.31 -12.12 -18.98
CA GLY A 73 -16.54 -12.69 -20.10
C GLY A 73 -15.86 -11.63 -20.96
N THR A 74 -15.34 -12.06 -22.11
CA THR A 74 -14.59 -11.22 -23.04
C THR A 74 -15.41 -11.00 -24.28
N LEU A 75 -15.58 -9.75 -24.72
CA LEU A 75 -16.27 -9.37 -25.95
C LEU A 75 -15.22 -8.94 -26.98
N LYS A 76 -15.14 -9.63 -28.11
CA LYS A 76 -14.30 -9.23 -29.25
C LYS A 76 -15.08 -8.35 -30.20
N ILE A 77 -14.60 -7.13 -30.41
CA ILE A 77 -15.17 -6.19 -31.38
C ILE A 77 -14.03 -5.79 -32.34
N GLY A 78 -14.03 -6.36 -33.55
CA GLY A 78 -12.93 -6.22 -34.49
C GLY A 78 -11.63 -6.83 -33.94
N ASP A 79 -10.55 -6.08 -33.96
CA ASP A 79 -9.22 -6.51 -33.42
C ASP A 79 -9.02 -6.19 -31.94
N SER A 80 -10.03 -5.63 -31.26
CA SER A 80 -9.96 -5.26 -29.86
C SER A 80 -10.75 -6.21 -28.98
N GLU A 81 -10.18 -6.59 -27.85
CA GLU A 81 -10.77 -7.48 -26.85
C GLU A 81 -11.15 -6.67 -25.60
N PHE A 82 -12.45 -6.67 -25.27
CA PHE A 82 -12.99 -5.97 -24.10
C PHE A 82 -13.40 -6.97 -23.03
N VAL A 83 -12.90 -6.79 -21.81
CA VAL A 83 -13.33 -7.59 -20.66
C VAL A 83 -14.57 -6.95 -20.06
N LEU A 84 -15.71 -7.66 -20.13
CA LEU A 84 -16.93 -7.25 -19.45
C LEU A 84 -16.84 -7.68 -17.99
N ARG A 85 -17.08 -6.73 -17.09
CA ARG A 85 -17.19 -6.99 -15.64
C ARG A 85 -18.41 -6.26 -15.09
N THR A 86 -19.35 -7.00 -14.54
CA THR A 86 -20.49 -6.42 -13.82
C THR A 86 -20.08 -6.21 -12.37
N LYS A 87 -20.03 -4.95 -11.92
CA LYS A 87 -19.80 -4.60 -10.52
C LYS A 87 -21.17 -4.51 -9.82
N GLY A 88 -21.47 -5.50 -8.99
CA GLY A 88 -22.71 -5.55 -8.19
C GLY A 88 -22.54 -5.03 -6.77
N GLN A 89 -21.37 -4.49 -6.42
CA GLN A 89 -21.09 -4.00 -5.08
C GLN A 89 -21.92 -2.75 -4.73
N PHE A 90 -22.39 -2.69 -3.49
CA PHE A 90 -23.06 -1.50 -2.97
C PHE A 90 -22.06 -0.34 -2.85
N ARG A 91 -22.48 0.84 -3.34
CA ARG A 91 -21.65 2.06 -3.32
C ARG A 91 -21.84 2.89 -2.06
N ASN A 92 -23.00 2.80 -1.44
CA ASN A 92 -23.35 3.55 -0.24
C ASN A 92 -24.43 2.85 0.58
N ALA A 93 -24.57 3.25 1.86
CA ALA A 93 -25.53 2.68 2.78
C ALA A 93 -27.00 2.89 2.32
N GLU A 94 -27.29 3.93 1.53
CA GLU A 94 -28.64 4.19 1.01
C GLU A 94 -29.05 3.17 -0.06
N GLU A 95 -28.11 2.70 -0.88
CA GLU A 95 -28.39 1.59 -1.81
C GLU A 95 -28.73 0.31 -1.07
N VAL A 96 -28.00 0.02 0.02
CA VAL A 96 -28.29 -1.14 0.88
C VAL A 96 -29.70 -1.01 1.46
N LYS A 97 -30.06 0.13 2.05
CA LYS A 97 -31.39 0.38 2.63
C LYS A 97 -32.52 0.22 1.62
N LYS A 98 -32.33 0.70 0.37
CA LYS A 98 -33.34 0.66 -0.70
C LYS A 98 -33.48 -0.73 -1.33
N THR A 99 -32.63 -1.68 -1.02
CA THR A 99 -32.70 -3.04 -1.56
C THR A 99 -33.99 -3.72 -1.14
N VAL A 100 -34.73 -4.23 -2.12
CA VAL A 100 -36.01 -4.90 -1.91
C VAL A 100 -35.78 -6.36 -1.52
N ILE A 101 -36.35 -6.77 -0.39
CA ILE A 101 -36.35 -8.15 0.09
C ILE A 101 -37.51 -8.93 -0.49
N LEU A 102 -38.72 -8.35 -0.42
CA LEU A 102 -39.95 -8.95 -0.89
C LEU A 102 -40.81 -7.88 -1.55
N ALA A 103 -41.37 -8.19 -2.70
CA ALA A 103 -42.38 -7.37 -3.35
C ALA A 103 -43.65 -8.22 -3.57
N ASN A 104 -44.82 -7.62 -3.45
CA ASN A 104 -46.09 -8.27 -3.78
C ASN A 104 -46.66 -7.70 -5.08
N ASP A 105 -47.63 -8.41 -5.66
CA ASP A 105 -48.27 -8.03 -6.92
C ASP A 105 -49.12 -6.74 -6.84
N MET A 106 -49.34 -6.22 -5.63
CA MET A 106 -50.06 -4.96 -5.38
C MET A 106 -49.08 -3.75 -5.31
N GLY A 107 -47.79 -3.94 -5.60
CA GLY A 107 -46.78 -2.87 -5.60
C GLY A 107 -46.19 -2.53 -4.23
N TYR A 108 -46.52 -3.26 -3.17
CA TYR A 108 -45.87 -3.09 -1.87
C TYR A 108 -44.56 -3.85 -1.85
N ALA A 109 -43.49 -3.16 -1.49
CA ALA A 109 -42.16 -3.74 -1.37
C ALA A 109 -41.59 -3.51 0.03
N THR A 110 -41.17 -4.58 0.70
CA THR A 110 -40.39 -4.50 1.95
C THR A 110 -38.93 -4.39 1.60
N ARG A 111 -38.27 -3.37 2.12
CA ARG A 111 -36.87 -3.07 1.87
C ARG A 111 -36.02 -3.38 3.09
N ILE A 112 -34.69 -3.48 2.91
CA ILE A 112 -33.75 -3.67 4.02
C ILE A 112 -33.94 -2.58 5.09
N GLY A 113 -34.11 -1.30 4.70
CA GLY A 113 -34.30 -0.19 5.63
C GLY A 113 -35.56 -0.28 6.48
N ASP A 114 -36.57 -1.10 6.10
CA ASP A 114 -37.81 -1.30 6.86
C ASP A 114 -37.63 -2.31 8.02
N VAL A 115 -36.63 -3.17 7.91
CA VAL A 115 -36.39 -4.28 8.84
C VAL A 115 -35.00 -4.25 9.50
N ALA A 116 -34.13 -3.36 9.05
CA ALA A 116 -32.76 -3.25 9.55
C ALA A 116 -32.28 -1.81 9.57
N LYS A 117 -31.36 -1.53 10.51
CA LYS A 117 -30.56 -0.31 10.52
C LYS A 117 -29.28 -0.57 9.77
N VAL A 118 -28.97 0.27 8.79
CA VAL A 118 -27.73 0.19 8.00
C VAL A 118 -26.81 1.33 8.40
N THR A 119 -25.62 0.98 8.82
CA THR A 119 -24.58 1.94 9.24
C THR A 119 -23.34 1.74 8.36
N ASP A 120 -22.83 2.83 7.80
CA ASP A 120 -21.53 2.86 7.10
C ASP A 120 -20.43 2.94 8.17
N THR A 121 -19.65 1.89 8.27
CA THR A 121 -18.62 1.75 9.30
C THR A 121 -17.36 1.07 8.73
N PHE A 122 -16.42 0.81 9.59
CA PHE A 122 -15.23 0.04 9.26
C PHE A 122 -15.28 -1.27 10.02
N LYS A 123 -14.75 -2.32 9.41
CA LYS A 123 -14.59 -3.63 10.03
C LYS A 123 -13.85 -3.48 11.36
N GLU A 124 -14.28 -4.24 12.37
CA GLU A 124 -13.58 -4.22 13.65
C GLU A 124 -12.12 -4.62 13.46
N PRO A 125 -11.19 -3.80 13.97
CA PRO A 125 -9.77 -4.05 13.78
C PRO A 125 -9.32 -5.30 14.56
N THR A 126 -8.70 -6.22 13.86
CA THR A 126 -8.02 -7.36 14.48
C THR A 126 -6.68 -6.94 15.09
N VAL A 127 -6.01 -5.94 14.47
CA VAL A 127 -4.74 -5.38 14.90
C VAL A 127 -4.86 -3.86 14.93
N LEU A 128 -4.44 -3.24 16.03
CA LEU A 128 -4.46 -1.78 16.19
C LEU A 128 -3.05 -1.23 15.97
N GLU A 129 -2.88 -0.52 14.85
CA GLU A 129 -1.62 0.18 14.59
C GLU A 129 -1.60 1.55 15.30
N ARG A 130 -0.49 1.79 15.99
CA ARG A 130 -0.25 3.07 16.66
C ARG A 130 1.19 3.52 16.46
N PHE A 131 1.35 4.77 16.12
CA PHE A 131 2.63 5.42 16.09
C PHE A 131 2.69 6.53 17.16
N ASN A 132 3.67 6.45 18.05
CA ASN A 132 3.79 7.36 19.22
C ASN A 132 2.49 7.49 20.04
N GLY A 133 1.76 6.36 20.25
CA GLY A 133 0.51 6.31 21.00
C GLY A 133 -0.73 6.82 20.26
N ARG A 134 -0.60 7.34 19.05
CA ARG A 134 -1.71 7.79 18.19
C ARG A 134 -2.06 6.71 17.18
N LYS A 135 -3.34 6.64 16.77
CA LYS A 135 -3.77 5.76 15.67
C LYS A 135 -3.01 6.13 14.40
N ALA A 136 -2.54 5.13 13.69
CA ALA A 136 -1.79 5.32 12.46
C ALA A 136 -2.14 4.24 11.44
N VAL A 137 -1.98 4.56 10.17
CA VAL A 137 -1.85 3.61 9.06
C VAL A 137 -0.37 3.60 8.68
N VAL A 138 0.18 2.41 8.54
CA VAL A 138 1.60 2.20 8.21
C VAL A 138 1.69 1.62 6.81
N PHE A 139 2.51 2.22 5.98
CA PHE A 139 2.80 1.71 4.65
C PHE A 139 4.22 1.17 4.58
N THR A 140 4.35 -0.06 4.08
CA THR A 140 5.63 -0.65 3.71
C THR A 140 5.77 -0.58 2.19
N VAL A 141 6.78 0.14 1.72
CA VAL A 141 7.02 0.31 0.29
C VAL A 141 8.08 -0.68 -0.19
N TRP A 142 7.69 -1.55 -1.12
CA TRP A 142 8.57 -2.52 -1.75
C TRP A 142 9.09 -1.99 -3.09
N LYS A 143 10.40 -2.11 -3.30
CA LYS A 143 11.04 -1.67 -4.55
C LYS A 143 10.91 -2.71 -5.66
N LYS A 144 10.88 -2.28 -6.92
CA LYS A 144 11.10 -3.16 -8.08
C LYS A 144 12.50 -3.79 -7.99
N ARG A 145 12.63 -5.03 -8.47
CA ARG A 145 13.90 -5.76 -8.44
C ARG A 145 15.03 -4.99 -9.13
N SER A 146 14.74 -4.28 -10.23
CA SER A 146 15.67 -3.46 -10.98
C SER A 146 15.95 -2.08 -10.38
N ALA A 147 15.19 -1.64 -9.38
CA ALA A 147 15.34 -0.31 -8.80
C ALA A 147 16.48 -0.28 -7.78
N ASP A 148 17.23 0.83 -7.78
CA ASP A 148 18.23 1.16 -6.79
C ASP A 148 17.54 1.63 -5.50
N GLU A 149 17.78 0.92 -4.39
CA GLU A 149 17.15 1.20 -3.09
C GLU A 149 17.45 2.61 -2.60
N ILE A 150 18.70 3.03 -2.70
CA ILE A 150 19.16 4.33 -2.20
C ILE A 150 18.50 5.47 -2.97
N LYS A 151 18.51 5.35 -4.31
CA LYS A 151 17.90 6.36 -5.18
C LYS A 151 16.38 6.43 -5.02
N LEU A 152 15.74 5.28 -4.82
CA LEU A 152 14.30 5.21 -4.60
C LEU A 152 13.92 5.90 -3.29
N VAL A 153 14.59 5.60 -2.17
CA VAL A 153 14.31 6.23 -0.88
C VAL A 153 14.54 7.73 -0.94
N ASP A 154 15.62 8.20 -1.62
CA ASP A 154 15.86 9.63 -1.79
C ASP A 154 14.79 10.29 -2.66
N ARG A 155 14.24 9.59 -3.66
CA ARG A 155 13.11 10.07 -4.46
C ARG A 155 11.87 10.18 -3.61
N ILE A 156 11.47 9.10 -2.93
CA ILE A 156 10.30 9.10 -2.03
C ILE A 156 10.39 10.23 -1.01
N ARG A 157 11.56 10.45 -0.39
CA ARG A 157 11.74 11.56 0.56
C ARG A 157 11.57 12.95 -0.07
N ARG A 158 12.01 13.15 -1.30
CA ARG A 158 11.82 14.42 -2.01
C ARG A 158 10.36 14.65 -2.36
N GLU A 159 9.71 13.63 -2.92
CA GLU A 159 8.31 13.68 -3.33
C GLU A 159 7.38 13.91 -2.12
N LEU A 160 7.59 13.18 -1.02
CA LEU A 160 6.81 13.35 0.22
C LEU A 160 6.98 14.72 0.87
N LYS A 161 8.11 15.42 0.68
CA LYS A 161 8.26 16.80 1.17
C LYS A 161 7.35 17.80 0.46
N GLN A 162 6.99 17.51 -0.77
CA GLN A 162 6.12 18.35 -1.60
C GLN A 162 4.66 17.89 -1.54
N TYR A 163 4.44 16.65 -1.12
CA TYR A 163 3.12 16.06 -1.01
C TYR A 163 2.35 16.70 0.15
N LYS A 164 1.15 17.15 -0.15
CA LYS A 164 0.18 17.63 0.85
C LYS A 164 -1.07 16.79 0.70
N PRO A 165 -1.43 16.01 1.73
CA PRO A 165 -2.66 15.22 1.68
C PRO A 165 -3.87 16.16 1.47
N PRO A 166 -4.72 15.89 0.47
CA PRO A 166 -5.75 16.83 0.05
C PRO A 166 -6.85 17.09 1.10
N HIS A 167 -7.06 16.22 2.07
CA HIS A 167 -8.18 16.29 3.01
C HIS A 167 -7.79 16.31 4.49
N SER A 168 -6.51 16.54 4.83
CA SER A 168 -6.08 16.33 6.22
C SER A 168 -5.07 17.35 6.73
N GLU A 169 -5.57 18.49 7.18
CA GLU A 169 -4.75 19.45 7.95
C GLU A 169 -4.20 18.86 9.26
N ASN A 170 -4.80 17.77 9.75
CA ASN A 170 -4.51 17.16 11.05
C ASN A 170 -3.73 15.84 10.98
N VAL A 171 -3.47 15.31 9.78
CA VAL A 171 -2.68 14.08 9.58
C VAL A 171 -1.22 14.42 9.36
N THR A 172 -0.33 13.73 10.07
CA THR A 172 1.12 13.94 9.96
C THR A 172 1.75 12.71 9.30
N LEU A 173 2.51 12.93 8.23
CA LEU A 173 3.31 11.90 7.58
C LEU A 173 4.68 11.80 8.26
N GLN A 174 5.14 10.59 8.53
CA GLN A 174 6.47 10.35 9.07
C GLN A 174 7.11 9.11 8.44
N ILE A 175 8.32 9.24 7.94
CA ILE A 175 9.12 8.12 7.46
C ILE A 175 9.86 7.53 8.64
N PHE A 176 9.76 6.22 8.84
CA PHE A 176 10.52 5.48 9.83
C PHE A 176 11.02 4.16 9.21
N SER A 177 11.93 3.48 9.90
CA SER A 177 12.49 2.19 9.43
C SER A 177 13.12 2.24 8.03
N ASP A 178 13.94 3.27 7.77
CA ASP A 178 14.67 3.42 6.51
C ASP A 178 15.81 2.40 6.39
N THR A 179 15.58 1.34 5.60
CA THR A 179 16.56 0.27 5.38
C THR A 179 17.73 0.72 4.51
N SER A 180 17.57 1.75 3.68
CA SER A 180 18.64 2.28 2.82
C SER A 180 19.86 2.78 3.63
N ARG A 181 19.66 3.14 4.89
CA ARG A 181 20.72 3.52 5.80
C ARG A 181 21.73 2.38 5.99
N PHE A 182 21.26 1.16 6.22
CA PHE A 182 22.13 -0.01 6.37
C PHE A 182 22.90 -0.30 5.08
N THR A 183 22.23 -0.17 3.93
CA THR A 183 22.85 -0.35 2.62
C THR A 183 23.95 0.69 2.39
N ARG A 184 23.71 1.98 2.70
CA ARG A 184 24.71 3.05 2.62
C ARG A 184 25.90 2.79 3.54
N GLU A 185 25.66 2.42 4.79
CA GLU A 185 26.71 2.13 5.77
C GLU A 185 27.59 0.96 5.31
N ARG A 186 26.98 -0.10 4.77
CA ARG A 186 27.72 -1.25 4.22
C ARG A 186 28.57 -0.86 3.02
N ILE A 187 28.02 -0.13 2.05
CA ILE A 187 28.76 0.35 0.87
C ILE A 187 29.89 1.27 1.30
N SER A 188 29.65 2.21 2.20
CA SER A 188 30.68 3.11 2.73
C SER A 188 31.81 2.34 3.42
N SER A 189 31.49 1.34 4.23
CA SER A 189 32.47 0.48 4.90
C SER A 189 33.32 -0.30 3.89
N VAL A 190 32.71 -0.88 2.87
CA VAL A 190 33.44 -1.62 1.82
C VAL A 190 34.39 -0.70 1.07
N ILE A 191 33.92 0.49 0.66
CA ILE A 191 34.74 1.47 -0.05
C ILE A 191 35.90 1.94 0.83
N THR A 192 35.65 2.28 2.09
CA THR A 192 36.66 2.73 3.04
C THR A 192 37.73 1.65 3.26
N ASN A 193 37.28 0.41 3.48
CA ASN A 193 38.21 -0.73 3.66
C ASN A 193 39.04 -1.00 2.40
N ALA A 194 38.42 -0.92 1.21
CA ALA A 194 39.13 -1.09 -0.06
C ALA A 194 40.17 -0.01 -0.27
N ILE A 195 39.84 1.25 -0.02
CA ILE A 195 40.80 2.38 -0.13
C ILE A 195 41.95 2.24 0.90
N THR A 196 41.63 1.94 2.15
CA THR A 196 42.60 1.80 3.22
C THR A 196 43.52 0.61 2.94
N GLY A 197 42.96 -0.54 2.54
CA GLY A 197 43.73 -1.72 2.16
C GLY A 197 44.63 -1.47 0.95
N PHE A 198 44.12 -0.73 -0.07
CA PHE A 198 44.91 -0.36 -1.23
C PHE A 198 46.10 0.56 -0.88
N ILE A 199 45.87 1.56 -0.02
CA ILE A 199 46.93 2.45 0.44
C ILE A 199 48.02 1.67 1.22
N LEU A 200 47.57 0.79 2.13
CA LEU A 200 48.50 -0.02 2.93
C LEU A 200 49.31 -0.96 2.04
N LEU A 201 48.66 -1.61 1.06
CA LEU A 201 49.33 -2.48 0.10
C LEU A 201 50.35 -1.70 -0.74
N ALA A 202 49.99 -0.52 -1.24
CA ALA A 202 50.88 0.34 -2.01
C ALA A 202 52.11 0.75 -1.19
N LEU A 203 51.94 1.08 0.10
CA LEU A 203 53.02 1.40 1.03
C LEU A 203 53.95 0.22 1.23
N ILE A 204 53.43 -0.98 1.49
CA ILE A 204 54.23 -2.20 1.66
C ILE A 204 54.99 -2.52 0.39
N LEU A 205 54.37 -2.46 -0.77
CA LEU A 205 55.02 -2.70 -2.06
C LEU A 205 56.12 -1.67 -2.33
N MET A 206 55.90 -0.39 -1.97
CA MET A 206 56.89 0.66 -2.12
C MET A 206 58.13 0.40 -1.26
N LEU A 207 57.95 -0.14 -0.05
CA LEU A 207 59.01 -0.46 0.87
C LEU A 207 59.82 -1.67 0.41
N LEU A 208 59.17 -2.70 -0.15
CA LEU A 208 59.81 -3.97 -0.51
C LEU A 208 60.39 -3.97 -1.92
N LEU A 209 59.75 -3.39 -2.91
CA LEU A 209 60.14 -3.46 -4.33
C LEU A 209 60.80 -2.17 -4.85
N GLY A 210 60.78 -1.11 -4.05
CA GLY A 210 61.17 0.22 -4.48
C GLY A 210 60.17 0.95 -5.36
N PRO A 211 60.30 2.27 -5.57
CA PRO A 211 59.24 3.11 -6.11
C PRO A 211 58.83 2.78 -7.56
N ARG A 212 59.77 2.38 -8.42
CA ARG A 212 59.48 2.12 -9.85
C ARG A 212 58.63 0.85 -10.07
N LEU A 213 59.01 -0.26 -9.43
CA LEU A 213 58.30 -1.53 -9.54
C LEU A 213 56.94 -1.49 -8.79
N SER A 214 56.92 -0.86 -7.63
CA SER A 214 55.72 -0.69 -6.84
C SER A 214 54.63 0.06 -7.62
N THR A 215 54.95 1.13 -8.33
CA THR A 215 53.97 1.89 -9.11
C THR A 215 53.33 1.04 -10.19
N ILE A 216 54.08 0.21 -10.92
CA ILE A 216 53.56 -0.68 -11.95
C ILE A 216 52.59 -1.71 -11.37
N VAL A 217 52.99 -2.38 -10.30
CA VAL A 217 52.17 -3.40 -9.64
C VAL A 217 50.93 -2.81 -9.02
N THR A 218 51.06 -1.68 -8.31
CA THR A 218 49.93 -1.02 -7.67
C THR A 218 48.89 -0.53 -8.70
N THR A 219 49.31 -0.04 -9.87
CA THR A 219 48.38 0.40 -10.93
C THR A 219 47.68 -0.77 -11.62
N SER A 220 48.30 -1.95 -11.67
CA SER A 220 47.65 -3.13 -12.27
C SER A 220 46.43 -3.64 -11.49
N ILE A 221 46.38 -3.39 -10.15
CA ILE A 221 45.28 -3.86 -9.30
C ILE A 221 43.93 -3.20 -9.66
N PRO A 222 43.78 -1.87 -9.73
CA PRO A 222 42.57 -1.23 -10.16
C PRO A 222 42.12 -1.65 -11.57
N ILE A 223 43.08 -1.83 -12.49
CA ILE A 223 42.80 -2.27 -13.86
C ILE A 223 42.22 -3.68 -13.86
N ALA A 224 42.78 -4.61 -13.09
CA ALA A 224 42.24 -5.96 -12.95
C ALA A 224 40.84 -5.96 -12.36
N PHE A 225 40.58 -5.15 -11.33
CA PHE A 225 39.22 -4.98 -10.78
C PHE A 225 38.26 -4.41 -11.81
N MET A 226 38.62 -3.37 -12.52
CA MET A 226 37.75 -2.82 -13.58
C MET A 226 37.45 -3.87 -14.65
N THR A 227 38.45 -4.63 -15.10
CA THR A 227 38.25 -5.69 -16.11
C THR A 227 37.29 -6.77 -15.60
N ALA A 228 37.43 -7.18 -14.33
CA ALA A 228 36.53 -8.15 -13.71
C ALA A 228 35.09 -7.62 -13.64
N PHE A 229 34.89 -6.35 -13.29
CA PHE A 229 33.56 -5.72 -13.26
C PHE A 229 32.91 -5.62 -14.64
N PHE A 230 33.68 -5.34 -15.69
CA PHE A 230 33.16 -5.26 -17.06
C PHE A 230 32.85 -6.64 -17.68
N SER A 231 33.44 -7.71 -17.16
CA SER A 231 33.21 -9.09 -17.63
C SER A 231 32.03 -9.80 -16.93
N MET A 232 31.50 -9.21 -15.90
CA MET A 232 30.41 -9.74 -15.05
C MET A 232 29.03 -9.19 -15.45
#